data_44f69491db77d1c424f1a42e8d99e7a7
#
_entry.id   44f69491db77d1c424f1a42e8d99e7a7
#
_cell.length_a   1.000
_cell.length_b   1.000
_cell.length_c   1.000
_cell.angle_alpha   90.00
_cell.angle_beta   90.00
_cell.angle_gamma   90.00
#
_symmetry.space_group_name_H-M   'P 1'
#
loop_
_entity.id
_entity.type
_entity.pdbx_description
1 polymer ?
#
loop_
_entity_poly.entity_id
_entity_poly.type
_entity_poly.pdbx_seq_one_letter_code
_entity_poly.pdbx_strand_id
1 'polypeptide(L)'
;MSVRRRPMVRLGDLIPDAARALGLEDELRLSRAFATFEALVAERVPAAAGACRVVRLEGFGVDVEADVPIVAQELRLRATELLAAFAAAPGGVGVRELRVHVRRIGPRV
;
A
#
# COMPACT_ATOMS: atom_id res chain seq x y z
N MET A 1 18.31 22.23 27.68
CA MET A 1 17.42 22.27 27.59
C MET A 1 16.99 22.29 27.46
N SER A 2 17.54 21.74 27.30
CA SER A 2 16.61 21.64 27.13
C SER A 2 16.20 21.57 26.98
N VAL A 3 16.47 20.97 26.97
CA VAL A 3 15.48 20.81 26.83
C VAL A 3 15.59 20.70 26.52
N ARG A 4 16.19 20.09 26.29
CA ARG A 4 15.65 19.91 26.02
C ARG A 4 15.85 19.61 25.97
N ARG A 5 16.49 19.03 26.21
CA ARG A 5 16.00 18.79 26.21
C ARG A 5 15.86 18.46 26.68
N ARG A 6 16.23 18.02 27.06
CA ARG A 6 15.48 17.80 27.47
C ARG A 6 14.95 17.71 28.01
N PRO A 7 15.09 17.54 28.20
CA PRO A 7 14.27 17.47 28.74
C PRO A 7 13.83 17.36 28.62
N MET A 8 14.17 17.11 28.39
CA MET A 8 13.55 17.19 28.18
C MET A 8 13.26 16.79 28.24
N VAL A 9 13.21 16.42 28.75
CA VAL A 9 12.50 16.23 28.78
C VAL A 9 11.90 16.12 28.86
N ARG A 10 12.08 15.28 30.05
CA ARG A 10 11.28 15.56 29.66
C ARG A 10 10.42 15.61 28.39
N LEU A 11 9.90 16.69 28.00
CA LEU A 11 9.09 16.81 26.81
C LEU A 11 9.84 16.35 25.57
N GLY A 12 11.08 16.68 25.50
CA GLY A 12 11.89 16.28 24.38
C GLY A 12 11.95 14.77 24.21
N ASP A 13 11.85 14.04 25.32
CA ASP A 13 11.86 12.58 25.22
C ASP A 13 10.50 12.04 24.83
N LEU A 14 9.44 12.72 25.23
CA LEU A 14 8.09 12.25 24.94
C LEU A 14 7.72 12.38 23.46
N ILE A 15 8.20 13.45 22.82
CA ILE A 15 7.84 13.68 21.43
C ILE A 15 8.31 12.57 20.51
N PRO A 16 9.55 12.07 20.60
CA PRO A 16 9.97 10.98 19.75
C PRO A 16 9.14 9.69 19.93
N ASP A 17 8.74 9.41 21.18
CA ASP A 17 7.93 8.23 21.42
C ASP A 17 6.54 8.39 20.80
N ALA A 18 5.96 9.58 20.92
CA ALA A 18 4.66 9.84 20.33
C ALA A 18 4.72 9.76 18.81
N ALA A 19 5.78 10.31 18.23
CA ALA A 19 5.96 10.25 16.78
C ALA A 19 6.14 8.83 16.30
N ARG A 20 6.87 8.03 17.07
CA ARG A 20 7.07 6.63 16.71
C ARG A 20 5.76 5.85 16.76
N ALA A 21 4.95 6.10 17.77
CA ALA A 21 3.66 5.44 17.90
C ALA A 21 2.75 5.79 16.73
N LEU A 22 2.74 7.07 16.32
CA LEU A 22 1.96 7.50 15.18
C LEU A 22 2.47 6.86 13.89
N GLY A 23 3.78 6.73 13.75
CA GLY A 23 4.35 6.09 12.58
C GLY A 23 3.98 4.63 12.50
N LEU A 24 3.95 3.94 13.65
CA LEU A 24 3.54 2.54 13.66
C LEU A 24 2.09 2.38 13.27
N GLU A 25 1.22 3.29 13.72
CA GLU A 25 -0.17 3.23 13.34
C GLU A 25 -0.34 3.41 11.84
N ASP A 26 0.42 4.33 11.28
CA ASP A 26 0.35 4.57 9.85
C ASP A 26 0.87 3.37 9.08
N GLU A 27 1.93 2.74 9.57
CA GLU A 27 2.45 1.55 8.94
C GLU A 27 1.45 0.41 8.97
N LEU A 28 0.78 0.23 10.10
CA LEU A 28 -0.21 -0.82 10.23
C LEU A 28 -1.40 -0.58 9.31
N ARG A 29 -1.82 0.69 9.22
CA ARG A 29 -2.92 1.04 8.34
C ARG A 29 -2.58 0.77 6.90
N LEU A 30 -1.37 1.13 6.50
CA LEU A 30 -0.90 0.90 5.15
C LEU A 30 -0.78 -0.58 4.85
N SER A 31 -0.22 -1.32 5.79
CA SER A 31 -0.07 -2.75 5.64
C SER A 31 -1.42 -3.44 5.47
N ARG A 32 -2.40 -2.98 6.23
CA ARG A 32 -3.75 -3.52 6.13
C ARG A 32 -4.37 -3.20 4.78
N ALA A 33 -4.15 -1.98 4.30
CA ALA A 33 -4.67 -1.58 3.01
C ALA A 33 -4.06 -2.43 1.89
N PHE A 34 -2.75 -2.67 1.97
CA PHE A 34 -2.08 -3.53 0.98
C PHE A 34 -2.69 -4.93 0.99
N ALA A 35 -2.84 -5.51 2.17
CA ALA A 35 -3.39 -6.85 2.30
C ALA A 35 -4.83 -6.90 1.81
N THR A 36 -5.61 -5.86 2.10
CA THR A 36 -6.98 -5.79 1.66
C THR A 36 -7.07 -5.78 0.13
N PHE A 37 -6.24 -4.96 -0.50
CA PHE A 37 -6.26 -4.88 -1.95
C PHE A 37 -5.85 -6.21 -2.58
N GLU A 38 -4.80 -6.83 -2.04
CA GLU A 38 -4.31 -8.08 -2.60
C GLU A 38 -5.34 -9.20 -2.42
N ALA A 39 -6.06 -9.18 -1.31
CA ALA A 39 -7.12 -10.16 -1.11
C ALA A 39 -8.26 -9.96 -2.10
N LEU A 40 -8.60 -8.70 -2.40
CA LEU A 40 -9.62 -8.40 -3.38
C LEU A 40 -9.20 -8.87 -4.77
N VAL A 41 -7.93 -8.67 -5.11
CA VAL A 41 -7.42 -9.13 -6.39
C VAL A 41 -7.53 -10.65 -6.48
N ALA A 42 -7.14 -11.35 -5.43
CA ALA A 42 -7.19 -12.81 -5.44
C ALA A 42 -8.62 -13.31 -5.59
N GLU A 43 -9.56 -12.58 -5.02
CA GLU A 43 -10.95 -12.97 -5.09
C GLU A 43 -11.58 -12.68 -6.44
N ARG A 44 -11.31 -11.50 -6.98
CA ARG A 44 -11.99 -11.02 -8.18
C ARG A 44 -11.23 -11.29 -9.46
N VAL A 45 -9.95 -11.46 -9.38
CA VAL A 45 -9.09 -11.74 -10.53
C VAL A 45 -8.21 -12.91 -10.18
N PRO A 46 -8.80 -14.12 -10.13
CA PRO A 46 -8.03 -15.28 -9.66
C PRO A 46 -6.73 -15.54 -10.42
N ALA A 47 -6.70 -15.19 -11.70
CA ALA A 47 -5.49 -15.38 -12.49
C ALA A 47 -4.34 -14.52 -11.98
N ALA A 48 -4.64 -13.45 -11.26
CA ALA A 48 -3.61 -12.55 -10.73
C ALA A 48 -3.22 -12.89 -9.29
N ALA A 49 -3.89 -13.86 -8.68
CA ALA A 49 -3.60 -14.21 -7.29
C ALA A 49 -2.18 -14.72 -7.18
N GLY A 50 -1.40 -14.11 -6.31
CA GLY A 50 -0.01 -14.49 -6.13
C GLY A 50 0.91 -14.04 -7.24
N ALA A 51 0.37 -13.41 -8.29
CA ALA A 51 1.16 -12.98 -9.44
C ALA A 51 1.30 -11.46 -9.49
N CYS A 52 0.90 -10.79 -8.44
CA CYS A 52 1.07 -9.35 -8.35
C CYS A 52 1.11 -8.95 -6.88
N ARG A 53 1.54 -7.73 -6.64
CA ARG A 53 1.62 -7.19 -5.28
C ARG A 53 1.49 -5.69 -5.30
N VAL A 54 0.94 -5.15 -4.22
CA VAL A 54 0.87 -3.70 -4.05
C VAL A 54 2.25 -3.23 -3.59
N VAL A 55 2.78 -2.25 -4.28
CA VAL A 55 4.10 -1.72 -3.91
C VAL A 55 4.02 -0.32 -3.34
N ARG A 56 2.92 0.38 -3.59
CA ARG A 56 2.82 1.75 -3.10
C ARG A 56 1.37 2.20 -3.10
N LEU A 57 1.04 3.00 -2.11
CA LEU A 57 -0.25 3.67 -2.03
C LEU A 57 0.07 5.14 -1.83
N GLU A 58 -0.09 5.94 -2.86
CA GLU A 58 0.38 7.30 -2.82
C GLU A 58 -0.55 8.21 -3.60
N GLY A 59 -0.84 9.37 -3.03
CA GLY A 59 -1.73 10.30 -3.67
C GLY A 59 -3.11 9.69 -3.82
N PHE A 60 -3.62 9.69 -5.03
CA PHE A 60 -4.93 9.11 -5.30
C PHE A 60 -4.83 7.78 -5.99
N GLY A 61 -3.70 7.13 -5.93
CA GLY A 61 -3.50 5.92 -6.68
C GLY A 61 -2.87 4.80 -5.88
N VAL A 62 -3.09 3.59 -6.36
CA VAL A 62 -2.43 2.41 -5.84
C VAL A 62 -1.56 1.85 -6.95
N ASP A 63 -0.30 1.59 -6.61
CA ASP A 63 0.67 1.05 -7.55
C ASP A 63 0.82 -0.43 -7.32
N VAL A 64 0.66 -1.19 -8.38
CA VAL A 64 0.73 -2.65 -8.31
C VAL A 64 1.77 -3.12 -9.30
N GLU A 65 2.58 -4.07 -8.86
CA GLU A 65 3.57 -4.71 -9.72
C GLU A 65 3.07 -6.09 -10.09
N ALA A 66 2.96 -6.36 -11.38
CA ALA A 66 2.53 -7.66 -11.88
C ALA A 66 3.74 -8.42 -12.39
N ASP A 67 3.70 -9.73 -12.25
CA ASP A 67 4.84 -10.55 -12.65
C ASP A 67 4.99 -10.64 -14.16
N VAL A 68 3.88 -10.67 -14.89
CA VAL A 68 3.91 -10.82 -16.34
C VAL A 68 2.85 -9.92 -16.98
N PRO A 69 3.01 -9.60 -18.26
CA PRO A 69 2.09 -8.66 -18.93
C PRO A 69 0.64 -9.07 -18.95
N ILE A 70 0.34 -10.36 -19.06
CA ILE A 70 -1.06 -10.78 -19.12
C ILE A 70 -1.77 -10.50 -17.81
N VAL A 71 -1.06 -10.62 -16.69
CA VAL A 71 -1.63 -10.30 -15.38
C VAL A 71 -1.86 -8.80 -15.29
N ALA A 72 -0.90 -8.00 -15.76
CA ALA A 72 -1.06 -6.55 -15.74
C ALA A 72 -2.28 -6.13 -16.54
N GLN A 73 -2.49 -6.76 -17.70
CA GLN A 73 -3.62 -6.44 -18.54
C GLN A 73 -4.94 -6.78 -17.84
N GLU A 74 -5.01 -7.94 -17.20
CA GLU A 74 -6.20 -8.34 -16.47
C GLU A 74 -6.53 -7.34 -15.36
N LEU A 75 -5.51 -6.90 -14.65
CA LEU A 75 -5.72 -5.93 -13.59
C LEU A 75 -6.25 -4.61 -14.15
N ARG A 76 -5.70 -4.15 -15.25
CA ARG A 76 -6.16 -2.91 -15.87
C ARG A 76 -7.59 -3.01 -16.36
N LEU A 77 -7.97 -4.16 -16.89
CA LEU A 77 -9.34 -4.37 -17.34
C LEU A 77 -10.33 -4.38 -16.19
N ARG A 78 -9.89 -4.77 -15.01
CA ARG A 78 -10.74 -4.82 -13.84
C ARG A 78 -10.54 -3.65 -12.90
N ALA A 79 -9.83 -2.60 -13.36
CA ALA A 79 -9.43 -1.50 -12.49
C ALA A 79 -10.62 -0.83 -11.80
N THR A 80 -11.66 -0.51 -12.55
CA THR A 80 -12.82 0.17 -11.98
C THR A 80 -13.47 -0.67 -10.90
N GLU A 81 -13.64 -1.95 -11.17
CA GLU A 81 -14.23 -2.87 -10.21
C GLU A 81 -13.37 -2.98 -8.96
N LEU A 82 -12.07 -3.12 -9.15
CA LEU A 82 -11.16 -3.29 -8.03
C LEU A 82 -11.11 -2.03 -7.15
N LEU A 83 -11.09 -0.86 -7.78
CA LEU A 83 -11.05 0.37 -7.02
C LEU A 83 -12.33 0.60 -6.22
N ALA A 84 -13.47 0.26 -6.81
CA ALA A 84 -14.74 0.40 -6.11
C ALA A 84 -14.81 -0.57 -4.93
N ALA A 85 -14.37 -1.80 -5.13
CA ALA A 85 -14.37 -2.78 -4.06
C ALA A 85 -13.40 -2.39 -2.94
N PHE A 86 -12.25 -1.82 -3.33
CA PHE A 86 -11.26 -1.41 -2.36
C PHE A 86 -11.79 -0.28 -1.48
N ALA A 87 -12.47 0.69 -2.10
CA ALA A 87 -13.03 1.79 -1.34
C ALA A 87 -14.08 1.33 -0.33
N ALA A 88 -14.81 0.26 -0.67
CA ALA A 88 -15.90 -0.22 0.16
C ALA A 88 -15.47 -1.25 1.19
N ALA A 89 -14.27 -1.80 1.06
CA ALA A 89 -13.84 -2.91 1.92
C ALA A 89 -13.34 -2.41 3.26
N PRO A 90 -13.53 -3.19 4.34
CA PRO A 90 -12.92 -2.85 5.62
C PRO A 90 -11.40 -2.84 5.46
N GLY A 91 -10.79 -1.78 5.94
CA GLY A 91 -9.35 -1.60 5.77
C GLY A 91 -8.95 -1.05 4.42
N GLY A 92 -9.92 -0.82 3.54
CA GLY A 92 -9.63 -0.28 2.23
C GLY A 92 -9.50 1.22 2.24
N VAL A 93 -9.14 1.76 1.07
CA VAL A 93 -8.91 3.18 0.90
C VAL A 93 -9.56 3.61 -0.40
N GLY A 94 -10.15 4.80 -0.38
CA GLY A 94 -10.73 5.36 -1.60
C GLY A 94 -9.63 5.97 -2.46
N VAL A 95 -9.31 5.31 -3.55
CA VAL A 95 -8.35 5.82 -4.51
C VAL A 95 -9.01 5.87 -5.88
N ARG A 96 -8.45 6.69 -6.75
CA ARG A 96 -9.05 6.92 -8.05
C ARG A 96 -8.33 6.23 -9.19
N GLU A 97 -7.14 5.77 -8.94
CA GLU A 97 -6.29 5.30 -10.00
C GLU A 97 -5.57 4.03 -9.62
N LEU A 98 -5.54 3.10 -10.54
CA LEU A 98 -4.75 1.88 -10.38
C LEU A 98 -3.63 1.94 -11.41
N ARG A 99 -2.41 1.99 -10.92
CA ARG A 99 -1.24 2.00 -11.78
C ARG A 99 -0.58 0.63 -11.71
N VAL A 100 -0.50 -0.03 -12.85
CA VAL A 100 0.04 -1.38 -12.92
C VAL A 100 1.31 -1.37 -13.73
N HIS A 101 2.35 -1.93 -13.15
CA HIS A 101 3.64 -2.07 -13.82
C HIS A 101 4.00 -3.53 -13.89
N VAL A 102 4.63 -3.92 -14.99
CA VAL A 102 5.12 -5.28 -15.10
C VAL A 102 6.49 -5.33 -14.43
N ARG A 103 6.70 -6.37 -13.65
CA ARG A 103 7.95 -6.53 -12.94
C ARG A 103 9.09 -6.58 -13.93
N ARG A 104 10.08 -5.73 -13.67
CA ARG A 104 11.24 -5.71 -14.55
C ARG A 104 12.24 -6.72 -14.07
N ILE A 105 12.57 -7.65 -14.95
CA ILE A 105 13.62 -8.60 -14.66
C ILE A 105 14.92 -7.94 -15.07
N GLY A 106 15.89 -7.95 -14.19
CA GLY A 106 17.16 -7.32 -14.47
C GLY A 106 17.78 -7.86 -15.74
N PRO A 107 18.73 -7.09 -16.29
CA PRO A 107 19.35 -7.55 -17.52
C PRO A 107 19.94 -8.92 -17.36
N ARG A 108 19.71 -9.70 -18.36
CA ARG A 108 20.24 -10.97 -18.32
C ARG A 108 21.50 -10.91 -18.90
N VAL A 109 22.36 -11.35 -18.32
CA VAL A 109 23.66 -11.27 -18.95
C VAL A 109 24.24 -12.63 -19.09
#